data_30255740b3ca12287ed32dba9536ff4a
#
_entry.id   30255740b3ca12287ed32dba9536ff4a
#
_cell.length_a   1.000
_cell.length_b   1.000
_cell.length_c   1.000
_cell.angle_alpha   90.00
_cell.angle_beta   90.00
_cell.angle_gamma   90.00
#
_symmetry.space_group_name_H-M   'P 1'
#
loop_
_entity.id
_entity.type
_entity.pdbx_description
1 polymer ?
#
loop_
_entity_poly.entity_id
_entity_poly.type
_entity_poly.pdbx_seq_one_letter_code
_entity_poly.pdbx_strand_id
1 'polypeptide(L)'
;MNMEQYRQTLMDTAKRLFAVDSPSGFTADAVTLCKELAEAQGYAARRINKGNLVITVPGRDHSRTVGVCAHIDTLGLMCRAITEKGELLFTRIGGPLLHTLDGEYCRIHTRDDRVYTGTILSLSPSVHVYDDADSRSRDEQNMYVRIDEPVRSRDDVTALGIAVGDYICIDTKTTVTDSGYLKSRFIDDKGSAACLLTALKIMRDNGIVPRYDTEFYLTVYEEVGHGGADIPASLSELLAVDMGCIGGDLTCTEQQVSICVKDSAGPYDYEMTSRLMGYAKAHGIDYAADVYPHYGSDVGAAWRAGGGMKAALIGPGVHASHGMERTHWDGLKATMALLLCYLTGE
;
A
#
# COMPACT_ATOMS: atom_id res chain seq x y z
N MET A 1 26.86 -3.42 -5.37
CA MET A 1 26.12 -4.55 -4.76
C MET A 1 25.23 -5.20 -5.82
N ASN A 2 25.18 -6.56 -5.84
CA ASN A 2 24.30 -7.24 -6.80
C ASN A 2 22.87 -7.36 -6.20
N MET A 3 21.95 -6.53 -6.65
CA MET A 3 20.57 -6.52 -6.19
C MET A 3 19.73 -7.68 -6.74
N GLU A 4 20.14 -8.30 -7.86
CA GLU A 4 19.40 -9.40 -8.50
C GLU A 4 19.21 -10.62 -7.59
N GLN A 5 20.14 -10.87 -6.68
CA GLN A 5 20.03 -11.98 -5.71
C GLN A 5 18.85 -11.82 -4.74
N TYR A 6 18.31 -10.62 -4.58
CA TYR A 6 17.17 -10.32 -3.70
C TYR A 6 15.81 -10.30 -4.43
N ARG A 7 15.80 -10.49 -5.76
CA ARG A 7 14.55 -10.49 -6.54
C ARG A 7 13.54 -11.49 -5.99
N GLN A 8 13.96 -12.73 -5.77
CA GLN A 8 13.07 -13.76 -5.25
C GLN A 8 12.57 -13.41 -3.83
N THR A 9 13.45 -12.93 -2.97
CA THR A 9 13.09 -12.49 -1.61
C THR A 9 12.01 -11.42 -1.62
N LEU A 10 12.18 -10.39 -2.47
CA LEU A 10 11.19 -9.31 -2.60
C LEU A 10 9.86 -9.85 -3.10
N MET A 11 9.86 -10.65 -4.17
CA MET A 11 8.63 -11.19 -4.75
C MET A 11 7.88 -12.11 -3.77
N ASP A 12 8.60 -12.91 -2.98
CA ASP A 12 7.99 -13.79 -1.98
C ASP A 12 7.45 -12.97 -0.79
N THR A 13 8.16 -11.93 -0.37
CA THR A 13 7.68 -10.98 0.65
C THR A 13 6.41 -10.27 0.17
N ALA A 14 6.41 -9.74 -1.04
CA ALA A 14 5.25 -9.07 -1.63
C ALA A 14 4.03 -10.02 -1.72
N LYS A 15 4.22 -11.24 -2.24
CA LYS A 15 3.14 -12.25 -2.30
C LYS A 15 2.55 -12.55 -0.92
N ARG A 16 3.39 -12.66 0.11
CA ARG A 16 2.92 -12.89 1.49
C ARG A 16 2.10 -11.71 1.99
N LEU A 17 2.54 -10.48 1.73
CA LEU A 17 1.80 -9.26 2.12
C LEU A 17 0.46 -9.14 1.38
N PHE A 18 0.43 -9.42 0.07
CA PHE A 18 -0.81 -9.39 -0.71
C PHE A 18 -1.82 -10.47 -0.29
N ALA A 19 -1.35 -11.60 0.22
CA ALA A 19 -2.23 -12.69 0.67
C ALA A 19 -2.97 -12.38 1.99
N VAL A 20 -2.57 -11.34 2.72
CA VAL A 20 -3.21 -10.94 3.98
C VAL A 20 -4.16 -9.78 3.72
N ASP A 21 -5.42 -9.94 4.09
CA ASP A 21 -6.42 -8.88 4.02
C ASP A 21 -6.11 -7.77 5.01
N SER A 22 -6.10 -6.51 4.54
CA SER A 22 -5.77 -5.37 5.40
C SER A 22 -6.43 -4.05 4.97
N PRO A 23 -7.73 -4.00 4.61
CA PRO A 23 -8.35 -2.70 4.41
C PRO A 23 -8.21 -1.81 5.65
N SER A 24 -8.11 -0.48 5.45
CA SER A 24 -7.89 0.49 6.55
C SER A 24 -8.84 0.22 7.73
N GLY A 25 -8.26 0.05 8.91
CA GLY A 25 -9.00 -0.34 10.13
C GLY A 25 -9.05 -1.84 10.41
N PHE A 26 -8.68 -2.70 9.44
CA PHE A 26 -8.61 -4.17 9.59
C PHE A 26 -7.20 -4.68 9.27
N THR A 27 -6.18 -4.18 9.95
CA THR A 27 -4.77 -4.33 9.57
C THR A 27 -3.94 -5.19 10.51
N ALA A 28 -4.54 -5.76 11.57
CA ALA A 28 -3.81 -6.43 12.65
C ALA A 28 -2.92 -7.58 12.16
N ASP A 29 -3.42 -8.41 11.25
CA ASP A 29 -2.69 -9.57 10.72
C ASP A 29 -1.54 -9.13 9.80
N ALA A 30 -1.73 -8.10 8.97
CA ALA A 30 -0.68 -7.55 8.13
C ALA A 30 0.45 -6.94 8.97
N VAL A 31 0.11 -6.21 10.04
CA VAL A 31 1.08 -5.67 11.01
C VAL A 31 1.85 -6.80 11.70
N THR A 32 1.15 -7.86 12.10
CA THR A 32 1.77 -9.05 12.72
C THR A 32 2.75 -9.72 11.76
N LEU A 33 2.34 -9.95 10.51
CA LEU A 33 3.23 -10.51 9.49
C LEU A 33 4.48 -9.64 9.26
N CYS A 34 4.32 -8.33 9.14
CA CYS A 34 5.45 -7.41 8.97
C CYS A 34 6.40 -7.45 10.18
N LYS A 35 5.85 -7.52 11.39
CA LYS A 35 6.63 -7.64 12.62
C LYS A 35 7.45 -8.92 12.62
N GLU A 36 6.83 -10.06 12.32
CA GLU A 36 7.53 -11.36 12.22
C GLU A 36 8.65 -11.34 11.18
N LEU A 37 8.40 -10.71 10.01
CA LEU A 37 9.41 -10.57 8.96
C LEU A 37 10.61 -9.72 9.39
N ALA A 38 10.38 -8.64 10.12
CA ALA A 38 11.44 -7.78 10.65
C ALA A 38 12.22 -8.48 11.78
N GLU A 39 11.52 -9.12 12.72
CA GLU A 39 12.14 -9.84 13.85
C GLU A 39 12.94 -11.06 13.38
N ALA A 40 12.48 -11.79 12.37
CA ALA A 40 13.23 -12.89 11.75
C ALA A 40 14.56 -12.43 11.12
N GLN A 41 14.67 -11.14 10.82
CA GLN A 41 15.90 -10.50 10.34
C GLN A 41 16.76 -9.91 11.47
N GLY A 42 16.31 -10.03 12.72
CA GLY A 42 17.02 -9.55 13.90
C GLY A 42 16.75 -8.08 14.26
N TYR A 43 15.76 -7.45 13.65
CA TYR A 43 15.37 -6.07 13.98
C TYR A 43 14.31 -6.04 15.08
N ALA A 44 14.44 -5.10 16.02
CA ALA A 44 13.40 -4.85 17.00
C ALA A 44 12.22 -4.13 16.33
N ALA A 45 11.02 -4.67 16.49
CA ALA A 45 9.80 -4.11 15.92
C ALA A 45 8.70 -4.01 16.98
N ARG A 46 8.05 -2.84 17.08
CA ARG A 46 6.99 -2.58 18.03
C ARG A 46 5.76 -2.00 17.35
N ARG A 47 4.58 -2.50 17.66
CA ARG A 47 3.32 -1.88 17.29
C ARG A 47 3.02 -0.71 18.24
N ILE A 48 2.63 0.43 17.70
CA ILE A 48 2.23 1.60 18.48
C ILE A 48 0.71 1.71 18.57
N ASN A 49 0.21 2.63 19.38
CA ASN A 49 -1.21 2.68 19.74
C ASN A 49 -2.17 2.80 18.54
N LYS A 50 -1.84 3.59 17.55
CA LYS A 50 -2.64 3.75 16.32
C LYS A 50 -2.68 2.47 15.47
N GLY A 51 -1.70 1.60 15.63
CA GLY A 51 -1.57 0.35 14.87
C GLY A 51 -0.32 0.27 14.00
N ASN A 52 0.34 1.38 13.71
CA ASN A 52 1.58 1.41 12.92
C ASN A 52 2.65 0.52 13.56
N LEU A 53 3.44 -0.15 12.73
CA LEU A 53 4.63 -0.89 13.16
C LEU A 53 5.85 0.02 13.02
N VAL A 54 6.66 0.09 14.08
CA VAL A 54 7.93 0.84 14.09
C VAL A 54 9.08 -0.15 14.22
N ILE A 55 10.03 -0.09 13.29
CA ILE A 55 11.26 -0.88 13.29
C ILE A 55 12.42 0.09 13.47
N THR A 56 13.21 -0.08 14.53
CA THR A 56 14.32 0.82 14.85
C THR A 56 15.65 0.22 14.40
N VAL A 57 16.42 1.00 13.66
CA VAL A 57 17.76 0.63 13.16
C VAL A 57 18.76 1.69 13.61
N PRO A 58 19.69 1.36 14.53
CA PRO A 58 20.74 2.28 14.95
C PRO A 58 21.64 2.69 13.77
N GLY A 59 21.99 3.95 13.71
CA GLY A 59 22.89 4.53 12.71
C GLY A 59 24.34 4.60 13.19
N ARG A 60 25.21 5.16 12.32
CA ARG A 60 26.60 5.47 12.67
C ARG A 60 26.74 6.80 13.42
N ASP A 61 25.77 7.68 13.24
CA ASP A 61 25.67 9.01 13.84
C ASP A 61 24.32 9.14 14.55
N HIS A 62 24.37 9.27 15.88
CA HIS A 62 23.21 9.37 16.76
C HIS A 62 22.75 10.81 17.01
N SER A 63 23.28 11.80 16.26
CA SER A 63 22.94 13.23 16.46
C SER A 63 21.51 13.57 16.07
N ARG A 64 20.88 12.73 15.25
CA ARG A 64 19.49 12.90 14.80
C ARG A 64 18.85 11.56 14.39
N THR A 65 17.54 11.54 14.39
CA THR A 65 16.74 10.41 13.89
C THR A 65 16.02 10.82 12.60
N VAL A 66 16.02 9.92 11.62
CA VAL A 66 15.26 10.05 10.38
C VAL A 66 14.18 8.96 10.30
N GLY A 67 13.07 9.27 9.62
CA GLY A 67 12.00 8.35 9.39
C GLY A 67 11.95 7.87 7.94
N VAL A 68 11.54 6.62 7.74
CA VAL A 68 11.14 6.06 6.45
C VAL A 68 9.77 5.43 6.63
N CYS A 69 8.79 5.71 5.77
CA CYS A 69 7.47 5.11 5.90
C CYS A 69 6.98 4.51 4.58
N ALA A 70 6.16 3.47 4.71
CA ALA A 70 5.33 2.87 3.66
C ALA A 70 4.06 2.37 4.31
N HIS A 71 2.92 2.34 3.60
CA HIS A 71 1.70 1.84 4.22
C HIS A 71 1.41 0.38 3.87
N ILE A 72 0.69 -0.30 4.76
CA ILE A 72 0.28 -1.70 4.62
C ILE A 72 -1.23 -1.88 4.66
N ASP A 73 -1.96 -0.82 4.96
CA ASP A 73 -3.40 -0.82 4.77
C ASP A 73 -3.74 -0.72 3.27
N THR A 74 -4.91 -1.18 2.93
CA THR A 74 -5.38 -1.24 1.55
C THR A 74 -6.76 -0.62 1.41
N LEU A 75 -7.12 -0.36 0.18
CA LEU A 75 -8.51 -0.14 -0.20
C LEU A 75 -9.36 -1.36 0.16
N GLY A 76 -10.64 -1.14 0.34
CA GLY A 76 -11.59 -2.19 0.62
C GLY A 76 -13.03 -1.71 0.58
N LEU A 77 -13.93 -2.55 1.07
CA LEU A 77 -15.35 -2.24 1.21
C LEU A 77 -15.81 -2.63 2.62
N MET A 78 -16.94 -2.05 3.04
CA MET A 78 -17.58 -2.38 4.31
C MET A 78 -19.08 -2.60 4.09
N CYS A 79 -19.64 -3.61 4.72
CA CYS A 79 -21.07 -3.86 4.70
C CYS A 79 -21.83 -2.66 5.28
N ARG A 80 -22.66 -2.00 4.47
CA ARG A 80 -23.45 -0.83 4.84
C ARG A 80 -24.89 -1.20 5.20
N ALA A 81 -25.44 -2.19 4.51
CA ALA A 81 -26.78 -2.69 4.73
C ALA A 81 -26.95 -4.10 4.15
N ILE A 82 -27.94 -4.84 4.64
CA ILE A 82 -28.36 -6.14 4.10
C ILE A 82 -29.76 -5.96 3.53
N THR A 83 -29.95 -6.33 2.26
CA THR A 83 -31.26 -6.23 1.60
C THR A 83 -32.20 -7.32 2.09
N GLU A 84 -33.51 -7.17 1.84
CA GLU A 84 -34.52 -8.21 2.12
C GLU A 84 -34.26 -9.51 1.33
N LYS A 85 -33.46 -9.46 0.27
CA LYS A 85 -33.06 -10.63 -0.54
C LYS A 85 -31.77 -11.29 -0.07
N GLY A 86 -31.11 -10.76 0.98
CA GLY A 86 -29.83 -11.26 1.47
C GLY A 86 -28.61 -10.78 0.70
N GLU A 87 -28.70 -9.71 -0.06
CA GLU A 87 -27.55 -9.07 -0.73
C GLU A 87 -26.88 -8.07 0.20
N LEU A 88 -25.54 -7.92 0.16
CA LEU A 88 -24.85 -6.89 0.94
C LEU A 88 -24.67 -5.63 0.12
N LEU A 89 -25.23 -4.53 0.57
CA LEU A 89 -24.88 -3.20 0.10
C LEU A 89 -23.64 -2.74 0.86
N PHE A 90 -22.71 -2.10 0.17
CA PHE A 90 -21.43 -1.71 0.75
C PHE A 90 -21.18 -0.20 0.66
N THR A 91 -20.16 0.24 1.38
CA THR A 91 -19.49 1.52 1.19
C THR A 91 -17.99 1.29 1.02
N ARG A 92 -17.32 2.23 0.36
CA ARG A 92 -15.87 2.15 0.13
C ARG A 92 -15.06 2.46 1.38
N ILE A 93 -13.91 1.82 1.48
CA ILE A 93 -12.82 2.19 2.38
C ILE A 93 -11.69 2.68 1.46
N GLY A 94 -11.31 3.95 1.61
CA GLY A 94 -10.45 4.62 0.64
C GLY A 94 -11.15 4.87 -0.71
N GLY A 95 -10.38 4.89 -1.79
CA GLY A 95 -10.83 5.27 -3.13
C GLY A 95 -10.76 4.18 -4.21
N PRO A 96 -11.25 2.93 -4.01
CA PRO A 96 -11.19 1.91 -5.06
C PRO A 96 -11.99 2.31 -6.29
N LEU A 97 -11.45 2.03 -7.48
CA LEU A 97 -12.14 2.23 -8.75
C LEU A 97 -13.23 1.17 -8.93
N LEU A 98 -14.47 1.47 -8.55
CA LEU A 98 -15.56 0.49 -8.49
C LEU A 98 -15.85 -0.21 -9.82
N HIS A 99 -15.63 0.44 -10.96
CA HIS A 99 -15.80 -0.20 -12.27
C HIS A 99 -14.80 -1.34 -12.52
N THR A 100 -13.68 -1.38 -11.80
CA THR A 100 -12.73 -2.50 -11.86
C THR A 100 -13.12 -3.67 -10.94
N LEU A 101 -14.16 -3.49 -10.13
CA LEU A 101 -14.61 -4.47 -9.15
C LEU A 101 -15.83 -5.30 -9.61
N ASP A 102 -16.49 -4.92 -10.71
CA ASP A 102 -17.63 -5.68 -11.23
C ASP A 102 -17.18 -7.07 -11.69
N GLY A 103 -17.67 -8.11 -11.01
CA GLY A 103 -17.25 -9.50 -11.20
C GLY A 103 -16.07 -9.96 -10.31
N GLU A 104 -15.53 -9.10 -9.43
CA GLU A 104 -14.43 -9.48 -8.55
C GLU A 104 -14.89 -10.31 -7.37
N TYR A 105 -14.03 -11.26 -6.97
CA TYR A 105 -14.22 -12.05 -5.76
C TYR A 105 -13.81 -11.24 -4.53
N CYS A 106 -14.46 -11.56 -3.41
CA CYS A 106 -14.16 -10.94 -2.14
C CYS A 106 -14.31 -11.93 -0.97
N ARG A 107 -13.77 -11.54 0.17
CA ARG A 107 -13.93 -12.20 1.47
C ARG A 107 -14.65 -11.26 2.41
N ILE A 108 -15.64 -11.78 3.13
CA ILE A 108 -16.43 -11.05 4.12
C ILE A 108 -15.98 -11.53 5.49
N HIS A 109 -15.37 -10.65 6.28
CA HIS A 109 -14.87 -10.93 7.63
C HIS A 109 -15.89 -10.46 8.66
N THR A 110 -16.42 -11.38 9.43
CA THR A 110 -17.38 -11.08 10.51
C THR A 110 -16.67 -10.74 11.82
N ARG A 111 -17.39 -10.13 12.76
CA ARG A 111 -16.84 -9.77 14.07
C ARG A 111 -16.55 -10.95 14.99
N ASP A 112 -17.02 -12.14 14.65
CA ASP A 112 -16.77 -13.41 15.36
C ASP A 112 -15.77 -14.32 14.62
N ASP A 113 -14.87 -13.70 13.82
CA ASP A 113 -13.75 -14.33 13.12
C ASP A 113 -14.14 -15.39 12.08
N ARG A 114 -15.38 -15.37 11.57
CA ARG A 114 -15.77 -16.17 10.41
C ARG A 114 -15.48 -15.42 9.13
N VAL A 115 -15.17 -16.18 8.06
CA VAL A 115 -14.88 -15.64 6.74
C VAL A 115 -15.79 -16.34 5.72
N TYR A 116 -16.51 -15.53 4.96
CA TYR A 116 -17.31 -15.98 3.84
C TYR A 116 -16.76 -15.45 2.53
N THR A 117 -17.06 -16.10 1.42
CA THR A 117 -16.71 -15.61 0.09
C THR A 117 -17.91 -14.98 -0.58
N GLY A 118 -17.65 -14.16 -1.59
CA GLY A 118 -18.68 -13.52 -2.38
C GLY A 118 -18.14 -12.94 -3.67
N THR A 119 -19.06 -12.37 -4.46
CA THR A 119 -18.75 -11.68 -5.71
C THR A 119 -19.35 -10.28 -5.66
N ILE A 120 -18.55 -9.28 -6.01
CA ILE A 120 -19.00 -7.90 -6.17
C ILE A 120 -19.63 -7.77 -7.55
N LEU A 121 -20.88 -7.32 -7.63
CA LEU A 121 -21.66 -7.28 -8.86
C LEU A 121 -22.41 -5.97 -9.02
N SER A 122 -22.65 -5.57 -10.27
CA SER A 122 -23.64 -4.56 -10.63
C SER A 122 -25.06 -5.07 -10.28
N LEU A 123 -26.01 -4.16 -10.01
CA LEU A 123 -27.43 -4.49 -9.89
C LEU A 123 -28.06 -5.00 -11.21
N SER A 124 -27.34 -4.86 -12.33
CA SER A 124 -27.70 -5.41 -13.63
C SER A 124 -26.62 -6.38 -14.13
N PRO A 125 -26.43 -7.55 -13.48
CA PRO A 125 -25.24 -8.38 -13.69
C PRO A 125 -25.33 -9.31 -14.91
N SER A 126 -26.37 -9.24 -15.72
CA SER A 126 -26.57 -10.15 -16.86
C SER A 126 -27.19 -9.44 -18.07
N VAL A 127 -26.49 -9.48 -19.18
CA VAL A 127 -26.96 -8.95 -20.47
C VAL A 127 -28.20 -9.66 -21.02
N HIS A 128 -28.48 -10.87 -20.56
CA HIS A 128 -29.67 -11.63 -20.97
C HIS A 128 -30.96 -11.26 -20.20
N VAL A 129 -30.83 -10.42 -19.15
CA VAL A 129 -31.94 -10.09 -18.24
C VAL A 129 -32.15 -8.60 -18.12
N TYR A 130 -31.10 -7.80 -18.21
CA TYR A 130 -31.15 -6.36 -17.96
C TYR A 130 -30.72 -5.57 -19.20
N ASP A 131 -31.56 -4.68 -19.66
CA ASP A 131 -31.30 -3.83 -20.85
C ASP A 131 -30.14 -2.84 -20.62
N ASP A 132 -29.84 -2.50 -19.37
CA ASP A 132 -28.82 -1.55 -18.96
C ASP A 132 -27.55 -2.21 -18.39
N ALA A 133 -27.36 -3.52 -18.61
CA ALA A 133 -26.21 -4.23 -18.06
C ALA A 133 -24.87 -3.60 -18.43
N ASP A 134 -24.73 -3.08 -19.66
CA ASP A 134 -23.50 -2.42 -20.15
C ASP A 134 -23.36 -0.98 -19.67
N SER A 135 -24.46 -0.28 -19.42
CA SER A 135 -24.50 1.17 -19.20
C SER A 135 -24.76 1.59 -17.76
N ARG A 136 -25.20 0.68 -16.89
CA ARG A 136 -25.43 0.98 -15.48
C ARG A 136 -24.15 1.44 -14.81
N SER A 137 -24.21 2.55 -14.09
CA SER A 137 -23.06 3.08 -13.32
C SER A 137 -22.53 2.05 -12.32
N ARG A 138 -21.21 1.95 -12.21
CA ARG A 138 -20.54 1.17 -11.17
C ARG A 138 -20.18 2.09 -10.02
N ASP A 139 -21.14 2.27 -9.12
CA ASP A 139 -21.06 3.10 -7.92
C ASP A 139 -21.72 2.38 -6.72
N GLU A 140 -21.64 2.95 -5.53
CA GLU A 140 -22.16 2.34 -4.28
C GLU A 140 -23.69 2.15 -4.28
N GLN A 141 -24.45 2.84 -5.14
CA GLN A 141 -25.89 2.72 -5.25
C GLN A 141 -26.29 1.64 -6.24
N ASN A 142 -25.41 1.29 -7.16
CA ASN A 142 -25.67 0.39 -8.28
C ASN A 142 -24.92 -0.93 -8.20
N MET A 143 -24.24 -1.20 -7.08
CA MET A 143 -23.48 -2.42 -6.87
C MET A 143 -23.80 -3.06 -5.52
N TYR A 144 -23.59 -4.38 -5.43
CA TYR A 144 -23.80 -5.19 -4.23
C TYR A 144 -22.81 -6.36 -4.16
N VAL A 145 -22.74 -7.01 -3.02
CA VAL A 145 -22.03 -8.29 -2.88
C VAL A 145 -23.05 -9.43 -2.79
N ARG A 146 -22.89 -10.39 -3.68
CA ARG A 146 -23.57 -11.68 -3.61
C ARG A 146 -22.70 -12.64 -2.80
N ILE A 147 -23.26 -13.16 -1.71
CA ILE A 147 -22.59 -14.11 -0.81
C ILE A 147 -22.66 -15.51 -1.42
N ASP A 148 -21.60 -16.31 -1.28
CA ASP A 148 -21.54 -17.70 -1.78
C ASP A 148 -22.13 -18.69 -0.75
N GLU A 149 -23.27 -18.32 -0.16
CA GLU A 149 -24.03 -19.13 0.80
C GLU A 149 -25.51 -19.22 0.36
N PRO A 150 -26.26 -20.25 0.78
CA PRO A 150 -27.65 -20.44 0.36
C PRO A 150 -28.62 -19.50 1.10
N VAL A 151 -28.34 -18.21 1.10
CA VAL A 151 -29.17 -17.15 1.70
C VAL A 151 -30.22 -16.64 0.72
N ARG A 152 -31.41 -16.29 1.23
CA ARG A 152 -32.53 -15.75 0.46
C ARG A 152 -33.20 -14.56 1.14
N SER A 153 -32.76 -14.25 2.35
CA SER A 153 -33.35 -13.21 3.18
C SER A 153 -32.28 -12.52 4.02
N ARG A 154 -32.64 -11.37 4.58
CA ARG A 154 -31.83 -10.68 5.60
C ARG A 154 -31.59 -11.60 6.81
N ASP A 155 -32.61 -12.33 7.25
CA ASP A 155 -32.51 -13.19 8.43
C ASP A 155 -31.51 -14.34 8.20
N ASP A 156 -31.46 -14.92 6.99
CA ASP A 156 -30.46 -15.93 6.66
C ASP A 156 -29.05 -15.39 6.77
N VAL A 157 -28.79 -14.18 6.25
CA VAL A 157 -27.49 -13.53 6.32
C VAL A 157 -27.11 -13.19 7.76
N THR A 158 -28.08 -12.70 8.54
CA THR A 158 -27.87 -12.41 9.97
C THR A 158 -27.57 -13.68 10.76
N ALA A 159 -28.18 -14.80 10.41
CA ALA A 159 -27.90 -16.10 11.03
C ALA A 159 -26.48 -16.60 10.75
N LEU A 160 -25.86 -16.18 9.62
CA LEU A 160 -24.44 -16.40 9.36
C LEU A 160 -23.53 -15.53 10.23
N GLY A 161 -24.08 -14.55 10.99
CA GLY A 161 -23.33 -13.59 11.80
C GLY A 161 -22.79 -12.40 11.00
N ILE A 162 -23.14 -12.28 9.71
CA ILE A 162 -22.77 -11.13 8.89
C ILE A 162 -23.62 -9.92 9.32
N ALA A 163 -22.98 -8.80 9.55
CA ALA A 163 -23.60 -7.58 10.06
C ALA A 163 -23.08 -6.31 9.36
N VAL A 164 -23.79 -5.21 9.58
CA VAL A 164 -23.32 -3.87 9.19
C VAL A 164 -22.00 -3.57 9.91
N GLY A 165 -21.01 -3.09 9.16
CA GLY A 165 -19.67 -2.80 9.65
C GLY A 165 -18.68 -3.97 9.49
N ASP A 166 -19.09 -5.09 8.91
CA ASP A 166 -18.19 -6.16 8.54
C ASP A 166 -17.35 -5.77 7.32
N TYR A 167 -16.09 -6.17 7.31
CA TYR A 167 -15.16 -5.85 6.23
C TYR A 167 -15.37 -6.77 5.03
N ILE A 168 -15.30 -6.17 3.85
CA ILE A 168 -15.34 -6.89 2.57
C ILE A 168 -14.01 -6.64 1.87
N CYS A 169 -13.16 -7.65 1.88
CA CYS A 169 -11.80 -7.61 1.37
C CYS A 169 -11.78 -8.12 -0.08
N ILE A 170 -11.23 -7.30 -0.98
CA ILE A 170 -11.20 -7.58 -2.41
C ILE A 170 -10.05 -8.54 -2.72
N ASP A 171 -10.27 -9.52 -3.61
CA ASP A 171 -9.22 -10.44 -4.02
C ASP A 171 -8.10 -9.70 -4.80
N THR A 172 -6.85 -9.99 -4.45
CA THR A 172 -5.68 -9.31 -5.00
C THR A 172 -5.29 -9.79 -6.40
N LYS A 173 -5.60 -11.03 -6.74
CA LYS A 173 -5.22 -11.69 -8.03
C LYS A 173 -3.73 -11.57 -8.36
N THR A 174 -2.88 -11.75 -7.37
CA THR A 174 -1.42 -11.56 -7.50
C THR A 174 -0.79 -12.52 -8.49
N THR A 175 -0.04 -11.98 -9.45
CA THR A 175 0.69 -12.73 -10.47
C THR A 175 2.08 -12.13 -10.68
N VAL A 176 3.11 -12.97 -10.76
CA VAL A 176 4.47 -12.58 -11.15
C VAL A 176 4.82 -13.27 -12.45
N THR A 177 5.31 -12.51 -13.42
CA THR A 177 5.73 -13.04 -14.72
C THR A 177 7.24 -13.31 -14.76
N ASP A 178 7.69 -14.22 -15.62
CA ASP A 178 9.12 -14.49 -15.84
C ASP A 178 9.86 -13.25 -16.33
N SER A 179 9.18 -12.38 -17.09
CA SER A 179 9.71 -11.10 -17.60
C SER A 179 9.88 -10.02 -16.52
N GLY A 180 9.44 -10.26 -15.29
CA GLY A 180 9.68 -9.36 -14.16
C GLY A 180 8.49 -8.51 -13.74
N TYR A 181 7.34 -8.61 -14.37
CA TYR A 181 6.14 -7.89 -13.96
C TYR A 181 5.49 -8.52 -12.73
N LEU A 182 5.11 -7.67 -11.81
CA LEU A 182 4.22 -7.96 -10.69
C LEU A 182 2.87 -7.30 -10.97
N LYS A 183 1.82 -8.10 -11.04
CA LYS A 183 0.42 -7.65 -11.14
C LYS A 183 -0.32 -8.05 -9.89
N SER A 184 -1.01 -7.11 -9.29
CA SER A 184 -1.85 -7.34 -8.12
C SER A 184 -2.74 -6.12 -7.90
N ARG A 185 -3.81 -6.25 -7.12
CA ARG A 185 -4.32 -5.11 -6.38
C ARG A 185 -3.39 -4.83 -5.22
N PHE A 186 -3.36 -3.58 -4.76
CA PHE A 186 -2.66 -3.15 -3.55
C PHE A 186 -1.13 -3.27 -3.62
N ILE A 187 -0.54 -3.12 -4.84
CA ILE A 187 0.89 -2.79 -4.98
C ILE A 187 1.11 -1.45 -4.28
N ASP A 188 0.15 -0.56 -4.38
CA ASP A 188 -0.11 0.59 -3.55
C ASP A 188 -0.65 0.13 -2.18
N ASP A 189 0.11 0.10 -1.07
CA ASP A 189 1.56 0.36 -1.04
C ASP A 189 2.33 -0.84 -0.47
N LYS A 190 1.71 -2.03 -0.48
CA LYS A 190 2.36 -3.27 -0.04
C LYS A 190 3.60 -3.62 -0.87
N GLY A 191 3.68 -3.10 -2.10
CA GLY A 191 4.88 -3.21 -2.94
C GLY A 191 6.07 -2.47 -2.33
N SER A 192 5.86 -1.24 -1.88
CA SER A 192 6.91 -0.47 -1.19
C SER A 192 7.20 -1.01 0.20
N ALA A 193 6.19 -1.49 0.92
CA ALA A 193 6.40 -2.19 2.20
C ALA A 193 7.31 -3.42 2.01
N ALA A 194 7.14 -4.18 0.92
CA ALA A 194 8.02 -5.28 0.56
C ALA A 194 9.45 -4.79 0.24
N CYS A 195 9.58 -3.63 -0.42
CA CYS A 195 10.89 -2.99 -0.66
C CYS A 195 11.57 -2.63 0.67
N LEU A 196 10.85 -2.03 1.63
CA LEU A 196 11.41 -1.68 2.94
C LEU A 196 11.91 -2.92 3.69
N LEU A 197 11.08 -3.97 3.78
CA LEU A 197 11.44 -5.22 4.45
C LEU A 197 12.61 -5.92 3.76
N THR A 198 12.69 -5.85 2.43
CA THR A 198 13.81 -6.41 1.66
C THR A 198 15.07 -5.56 1.83
N ALA A 199 14.97 -4.23 1.88
CA ALA A 199 16.09 -3.34 2.15
C ALA A 199 16.71 -3.61 3.54
N LEU A 200 15.89 -3.85 4.57
CA LEU A 200 16.36 -4.29 5.89
C LEU A 200 17.15 -5.59 5.79
N LYS A 201 16.68 -6.57 5.01
CA LYS A 201 17.44 -7.81 4.77
C LYS A 201 18.76 -7.54 4.05
N ILE A 202 18.77 -6.71 3.03
CA ILE A 202 20.00 -6.31 2.31
C ILE A 202 20.99 -5.68 3.26
N MET A 203 20.55 -4.77 4.11
CA MET A 203 21.39 -4.09 5.10
C MET A 203 22.02 -5.11 6.05
N ARG A 204 21.23 -6.02 6.60
CA ARG A 204 21.74 -7.06 7.49
C ARG A 204 22.74 -7.99 6.81
N ASP A 205 22.41 -8.51 5.64
CA ASP A 205 23.23 -9.51 4.93
C ASP A 205 24.59 -8.92 4.48
N ASN A 206 24.66 -7.60 4.27
CA ASN A 206 25.87 -6.91 3.81
C ASN A 206 26.53 -6.04 4.89
N GLY A 207 26.05 -6.07 6.14
CA GLY A 207 26.59 -5.24 7.22
C GLY A 207 26.46 -3.75 7.01
N ILE A 208 25.42 -3.31 6.27
CA ILE A 208 25.15 -1.90 5.98
C ILE A 208 24.52 -1.26 7.21
N VAL A 209 25.13 -0.19 7.71
CA VAL A 209 24.61 0.60 8.82
C VAL A 209 24.17 1.97 8.28
N PRO A 210 22.95 2.43 8.59
CA PRO A 210 22.49 3.75 8.19
C PRO A 210 23.42 4.86 8.69
N ARG A 211 23.40 5.99 8.01
CA ARG A 211 24.16 7.17 8.49
C ARG A 211 23.62 7.66 9.83
N TYR A 212 22.30 7.81 9.94
CA TYR A 212 21.62 8.30 11.15
C TYR A 212 20.74 7.21 11.76
N ASP A 213 20.39 7.35 13.03
CA ASP A 213 19.36 6.53 13.63
C ASP A 213 18.11 6.60 12.77
N THR A 214 17.57 5.45 12.41
CA THR A 214 16.46 5.34 11.46
C THR A 214 15.29 4.58 12.07
N GLU A 215 14.11 5.14 11.98
CA GLU A 215 12.86 4.47 12.30
C GLU A 215 12.09 4.20 11.00
N PHE A 216 11.79 2.93 10.75
CA PHE A 216 10.91 2.51 9.65
C PHE A 216 9.50 2.38 10.21
N TYR A 217 8.55 3.06 9.58
CA TYR A 217 7.14 3.02 9.90
C TYR A 217 6.40 2.25 8.81
N LEU A 218 5.81 1.11 9.17
CA LEU A 218 4.79 0.49 8.33
C LEU A 218 3.44 0.98 8.86
N THR A 219 2.86 1.92 8.13
CA THR A 219 1.69 2.68 8.58
C THR A 219 0.39 1.96 8.22
N VAL A 220 -0.66 2.32 8.93
CA VAL A 220 -2.04 1.92 8.70
C VAL A 220 -2.92 3.16 8.66
N TYR A 221 -4.00 3.19 7.89
CA TYR A 221 -4.88 4.34 7.63
C TYR A 221 -4.30 5.39 6.65
N GLU A 222 -3.32 5.08 5.81
CA GLU A 222 -2.89 5.99 4.75
C GLU A 222 -4.03 6.23 3.76
N GLU A 223 -4.68 5.17 3.28
CA GLU A 223 -5.75 5.18 2.28
C GLU A 223 -7.00 6.01 2.67
N VAL A 224 -7.08 6.37 3.94
CA VAL A 224 -8.12 7.26 4.49
C VAL A 224 -7.54 8.56 5.05
N GLY A 225 -6.29 8.88 4.71
CA GLY A 225 -5.67 10.20 4.82
C GLY A 225 -5.08 10.57 6.17
N HIS A 226 -4.84 9.61 7.09
CA HIS A 226 -4.28 9.93 8.41
C HIS A 226 -3.27 8.90 8.97
N GLY A 227 -2.67 8.07 8.11
CA GLY A 227 -1.69 7.04 8.52
C GLY A 227 -0.48 7.64 9.22
N GLY A 228 0.14 8.64 8.63
CA GLY A 228 1.31 9.32 9.17
C GLY A 228 1.08 10.27 10.36
N ALA A 229 -0.16 10.42 10.83
CA ALA A 229 -0.50 11.45 11.83
C ALA A 229 0.13 11.21 13.23
N ASP A 230 0.63 10.01 13.52
CA ASP A 230 1.35 9.70 14.76
C ASP A 230 2.85 9.47 14.57
N ILE A 231 3.38 9.78 13.38
CA ILE A 231 4.83 9.83 13.15
C ILE A 231 5.40 10.99 13.98
N PRO A 232 6.47 10.74 14.79
CA PRO A 232 6.95 11.74 15.73
C PRO A 232 7.43 13.03 15.04
N ALA A 233 6.98 14.18 15.52
CA ALA A 233 7.42 15.50 15.07
C ALA A 233 8.91 15.79 15.32
N SER A 234 9.56 14.96 16.14
CA SER A 234 11.00 15.07 16.46
C SER A 234 11.93 14.51 15.38
N LEU A 235 11.40 13.82 14.37
CA LEU A 235 12.21 13.39 13.24
C LEU A 235 12.78 14.58 12.48
N SER A 236 14.03 14.49 12.07
CA SER A 236 14.67 15.54 11.26
C SER A 236 14.26 15.47 9.79
N GLU A 237 14.10 14.28 9.28
CA GLU A 237 13.64 14.00 7.91
C GLU A 237 12.64 12.82 7.92
N LEU A 238 11.70 12.83 6.95
CA LEU A 238 10.80 11.71 6.67
C LEU A 238 10.82 11.41 5.18
N LEU A 239 11.21 10.20 4.82
CA LEU A 239 11.11 9.68 3.45
C LEU A 239 9.92 8.75 3.36
N ALA A 240 8.87 9.14 2.65
CA ALA A 240 7.84 8.20 2.25
C ALA A 240 8.35 7.35 1.08
N VAL A 241 8.12 6.05 1.17
CA VAL A 241 8.32 5.11 0.08
C VAL A 241 6.93 4.59 -0.27
N ASP A 242 6.34 5.20 -1.29
CA ASP A 242 4.97 4.96 -1.71
C ASP A 242 4.93 5.06 -3.25
N MET A 243 3.98 4.40 -3.89
CA MET A 243 4.01 4.18 -5.33
C MET A 243 4.13 5.48 -6.15
N GLY A 244 4.83 5.39 -7.28
CA GLY A 244 4.92 6.45 -8.28
C GLY A 244 3.81 6.35 -9.32
N CYS A 245 3.11 7.46 -9.58
CA CYS A 245 2.04 7.53 -10.57
C CYS A 245 2.57 7.38 -12.00
N ILE A 246 1.82 6.70 -12.85
CA ILE A 246 2.09 6.54 -14.29
C ILE A 246 0.86 6.98 -15.09
N GLY A 247 1.07 7.82 -16.10
CA GLY A 247 0.03 8.25 -17.03
C GLY A 247 -0.08 9.76 -17.18
N GLY A 248 -0.93 10.21 -18.10
CA GLY A 248 -1.07 11.62 -18.41
C GLY A 248 0.23 12.23 -18.94
N ASP A 249 0.67 13.30 -18.32
CA ASP A 249 1.92 14.01 -18.59
C ASP A 249 3.09 13.62 -17.67
N LEU A 250 2.89 12.57 -16.83
CA LEU A 250 3.93 12.03 -15.98
C LEU A 250 4.95 11.21 -16.79
N THR A 251 6.22 11.26 -16.37
CA THR A 251 7.32 10.65 -17.12
C THR A 251 7.77 9.30 -16.58
N CYS A 252 7.30 8.93 -15.37
CA CYS A 252 7.65 7.66 -14.74
C CYS A 252 7.10 6.46 -15.51
N THR A 253 7.91 5.39 -15.51
CA THR A 253 7.54 4.07 -16.05
C THR A 253 7.61 3.01 -14.96
N GLU A 254 7.06 1.82 -15.21
CA GLU A 254 7.10 0.70 -14.26
C GLU A 254 8.53 0.21 -13.94
N GLN A 255 9.50 0.53 -14.78
CA GLN A 255 10.92 0.14 -14.62
C GLN A 255 11.75 1.13 -13.82
N GLN A 256 11.19 2.26 -13.42
CA GLN A 256 11.88 3.35 -12.75
C GLN A 256 11.45 3.52 -11.30
N VAL A 257 12.32 4.11 -10.49
CA VAL A 257 11.88 4.74 -9.25
C VAL A 257 11.37 6.15 -9.57
N SER A 258 10.21 6.49 -9.06
CA SER A 258 9.68 7.85 -9.11
C SER A 258 10.17 8.65 -7.91
N ILE A 259 10.52 9.92 -8.14
CA ILE A 259 10.77 10.94 -7.11
C ILE A 259 9.66 11.98 -7.27
N CYS A 260 8.71 12.01 -6.34
CA CYS A 260 7.65 13.00 -6.36
C CYS A 260 8.19 14.35 -5.90
N VAL A 261 8.13 15.36 -6.76
CA VAL A 261 8.57 16.72 -6.42
C VAL A 261 7.47 17.50 -5.71
N LYS A 262 6.20 17.21 -6.07
CA LYS A 262 5.01 17.84 -5.50
C LYS A 262 3.81 16.91 -5.64
N ASP A 263 2.99 16.87 -4.62
CA ASP A 263 1.66 16.26 -4.63
C ASP A 263 0.55 17.28 -4.26
N SER A 264 -0.64 16.81 -3.87
CA SER A 264 -1.76 17.66 -3.47
C SER A 264 -1.54 18.39 -2.14
N ALA A 265 -0.64 17.88 -1.28
CA ALA A 265 -0.28 18.53 0.00
C ALA A 265 0.71 19.70 -0.19
N GLY A 266 1.38 19.77 -1.33
CA GLY A 266 2.31 20.81 -1.69
C GLY A 266 3.66 20.28 -2.19
N PRO A 267 4.66 21.15 -2.46
CA PRO A 267 5.99 20.71 -2.82
C PRO A 267 6.69 20.03 -1.63
N TYR A 268 7.42 18.97 -1.93
CA TYR A 268 8.35 18.34 -1.01
C TYR A 268 9.61 19.20 -0.81
N ASP A 269 10.44 18.88 0.20
CA ASP A 269 11.64 19.66 0.50
C ASP A 269 12.61 19.66 -0.69
N TYR A 270 12.99 20.84 -1.15
CA TYR A 270 13.84 21.03 -2.33
C TYR A 270 15.23 20.43 -2.18
N GLU A 271 15.86 20.57 -1.00
CA GLU A 271 17.19 20.04 -0.76
C GLU A 271 17.17 18.51 -0.70
N MET A 272 16.14 17.94 -0.06
CA MET A 272 16.00 16.49 0.07
C MET A 272 15.69 15.83 -1.30
N THR A 273 14.79 16.40 -2.09
CA THR A 273 14.49 15.90 -3.44
C THR A 273 15.67 16.05 -4.38
N SER A 274 16.41 17.18 -4.32
CA SER A 274 17.62 17.40 -5.11
C SER A 274 18.73 16.41 -4.74
N ARG A 275 18.86 16.08 -3.46
CA ARG A 275 19.82 15.09 -2.96
C ARG A 275 19.49 13.69 -3.47
N LEU A 276 18.21 13.28 -3.44
CA LEU A 276 17.75 12.00 -4.00
C LEU A 276 18.04 11.89 -5.50
N MET A 277 17.77 12.93 -6.28
CA MET A 277 18.12 12.99 -7.70
C MET A 277 19.64 12.91 -7.91
N GLY A 278 20.40 13.55 -7.02
CA GLY A 278 21.87 13.48 -7.01
C GLY A 278 22.38 12.05 -6.81
N TYR A 279 21.83 11.33 -5.83
CA TYR A 279 22.15 9.92 -5.60
C TYR A 279 21.79 9.05 -6.80
N ALA A 280 20.59 9.22 -7.36
CA ALA A 280 20.17 8.46 -8.52
C ALA A 280 21.13 8.63 -9.71
N LYS A 281 21.56 9.87 -10.00
CA LYS A 281 22.54 10.18 -11.04
C LYS A 281 23.90 9.58 -10.75
N ALA A 282 24.41 9.73 -9.53
CA ALA A 282 25.73 9.26 -9.14
C ALA A 282 25.88 7.75 -9.23
N HIS A 283 24.79 7.01 -8.94
CA HIS A 283 24.78 5.55 -8.94
C HIS A 283 24.14 4.91 -10.17
N GLY A 284 23.75 5.71 -11.17
CA GLY A 284 23.13 5.20 -12.40
C GLY A 284 21.78 4.50 -12.15
N ILE A 285 21.04 4.97 -11.15
CA ILE A 285 19.69 4.47 -10.84
C ILE A 285 18.72 5.15 -11.81
N ASP A 286 17.92 4.35 -12.51
CA ASP A 286 16.92 4.86 -13.44
C ASP A 286 15.75 5.45 -12.66
N TYR A 287 15.47 6.75 -12.86
CA TYR A 287 14.46 7.48 -12.12
C TYR A 287 13.68 8.47 -12.97
N ALA A 288 12.46 8.76 -12.56
CA ALA A 288 11.68 9.90 -13.04
C ALA A 288 11.42 10.89 -11.90
N ALA A 289 11.26 12.16 -12.24
CA ALA A 289 10.90 13.21 -11.28
C ALA A 289 9.66 13.93 -11.78
N ASP A 290 8.55 13.79 -11.05
CA ASP A 290 7.24 14.20 -11.51
C ASP A 290 6.47 15.02 -10.45
N VAL A 291 5.44 15.74 -10.91
CA VAL A 291 4.45 16.45 -10.08
C VAL A 291 3.13 15.72 -10.18
N TYR A 292 2.66 15.15 -9.06
CA TYR A 292 1.43 14.36 -9.07
C TYR A 292 0.19 15.27 -8.92
N PRO A 293 -0.80 15.15 -9.83
CA PRO A 293 -1.97 16.04 -9.82
C PRO A 293 -2.99 15.72 -8.73
N HIS A 294 -3.18 14.43 -8.41
CA HIS A 294 -4.20 13.93 -7.47
C HIS A 294 -3.61 12.83 -6.60
N TYR A 295 -2.82 13.21 -5.60
CA TYR A 295 -2.06 12.27 -4.78
C TYR A 295 -1.84 12.83 -3.39
N GLY A 296 -1.82 12.00 -2.39
CA GLY A 296 -1.37 12.31 -1.05
C GLY A 296 -0.49 11.20 -0.52
N SER A 297 0.21 11.43 0.57
CA SER A 297 1.02 10.42 1.26
C SER A 297 0.99 10.66 2.76
N ASP A 298 1.54 9.72 3.51
CA ASP A 298 1.72 9.83 4.96
C ASP A 298 2.51 11.07 5.40
N VAL A 299 3.38 11.61 4.53
CA VAL A 299 4.06 12.88 4.78
C VAL A 299 3.04 14.02 4.97
N GLY A 300 2.05 14.12 4.07
CA GLY A 300 1.00 15.12 4.18
C GLY A 300 0.19 14.98 5.47
N ALA A 301 -0.05 13.75 5.92
CA ALA A 301 -0.72 13.47 7.19
C ALA A 301 0.15 13.89 8.40
N ALA A 302 1.46 13.57 8.37
CA ALA A 302 2.42 13.97 9.41
C ALA A 302 2.53 15.49 9.53
N TRP A 303 2.64 16.22 8.42
CA TRP A 303 2.67 17.69 8.43
C TRP A 303 1.39 18.30 8.98
N ARG A 304 0.22 17.80 8.59
CA ARG A 304 -1.07 18.28 9.13
C ARG A 304 -1.22 18.02 10.62
N ALA A 305 -0.56 16.96 11.14
CA ALA A 305 -0.53 16.64 12.56
C ALA A 305 0.48 17.47 13.37
N GLY A 306 1.20 18.41 12.73
CA GLY A 306 2.15 19.31 13.37
C GLY A 306 3.62 18.87 13.21
N GLY A 307 3.91 17.93 12.32
CA GLY A 307 5.28 17.52 11.99
C GLY A 307 6.05 18.65 11.32
N GLY A 308 7.26 18.95 11.83
CA GLY A 308 8.16 19.97 11.29
C GLY A 308 9.34 19.42 10.48
N MET A 309 9.33 18.11 10.19
CA MET A 309 10.42 17.45 9.48
C MET A 309 10.46 17.83 8.00
N LYS A 310 11.68 17.90 7.42
CA LYS A 310 11.85 17.87 5.97
C LYS A 310 11.36 16.54 5.43
N ALA A 311 10.77 16.53 4.23
CA ALA A 311 10.28 15.29 3.69
C ALA A 311 10.41 15.19 2.18
N ALA A 312 10.44 13.94 1.69
CA ALA A 312 10.39 13.58 0.29
C ALA A 312 9.57 12.28 0.11
N LEU A 313 9.23 11.99 -1.14
CA LEU A 313 8.51 10.80 -1.54
C LEU A 313 9.21 10.15 -2.72
N ILE A 314 9.48 8.86 -2.60
CA ILE A 314 9.98 8.00 -3.69
C ILE A 314 9.15 6.73 -3.74
N GLY A 315 9.17 6.02 -4.87
CA GLY A 315 8.57 4.69 -4.94
C GLY A 315 8.63 4.07 -6.32
N PRO A 316 8.31 2.79 -6.45
CA PRO A 316 8.29 2.15 -7.76
C PRO A 316 7.16 2.72 -8.61
N GLY A 317 7.41 2.88 -9.92
CA GLY A 317 6.33 3.24 -10.83
C GLY A 317 5.25 2.15 -10.85
N VAL A 318 4.00 2.53 -10.60
CA VAL A 318 2.83 1.63 -10.58
C VAL A 318 1.79 2.14 -11.55
N HIS A 319 1.40 1.29 -12.51
CA HIS A 319 0.35 1.60 -13.46
C HIS A 319 -1.02 1.16 -12.93
N ALA A 320 -2.06 1.96 -13.20
CA ALA A 320 -3.45 1.69 -12.84
C ALA A 320 -3.71 1.57 -11.34
N SER A 321 -3.09 2.44 -10.51
CA SER A 321 -3.31 2.48 -9.06
C SER A 321 -4.80 2.60 -8.71
N HIS A 322 -5.19 2.05 -7.54
CA HIS A 322 -6.57 1.90 -7.08
C HIS A 322 -7.45 0.98 -7.95
N GLY A 323 -6.89 0.36 -8.99
CA GLY A 323 -7.53 -0.64 -9.85
C GLY A 323 -6.82 -1.98 -9.84
N MET A 324 -6.54 -2.54 -11.04
CA MET A 324 -5.69 -3.72 -11.21
C MET A 324 -4.29 -3.27 -11.58
N GLU A 325 -3.42 -3.23 -10.60
CA GLU A 325 -2.12 -2.58 -10.68
C GLU A 325 -1.05 -3.45 -11.29
N ARG A 326 -0.01 -2.78 -11.80
CA ARG A 326 1.18 -3.44 -12.31
C ARG A 326 2.42 -2.59 -12.05
N THR A 327 3.51 -3.27 -11.68
CA THR A 327 4.88 -2.72 -11.62
C THR A 327 5.88 -3.73 -12.15
N HIS A 328 7.15 -3.34 -12.22
CA HIS A 328 8.22 -4.20 -12.71
C HIS A 328 9.33 -4.35 -11.66
N TRP A 329 10.04 -5.48 -11.69
CA TRP A 329 11.21 -5.73 -10.85
C TRP A 329 12.24 -4.59 -10.89
N ASP A 330 12.50 -4.01 -12.07
CA ASP A 330 13.49 -2.94 -12.19
C ASP A 330 13.09 -1.68 -11.42
N GLY A 331 11.80 -1.30 -11.40
CA GLY A 331 11.30 -0.20 -10.60
C GLY A 331 11.42 -0.46 -9.09
N LEU A 332 11.06 -1.68 -8.66
CA LEU A 332 11.21 -2.10 -7.26
C LEU A 332 12.69 -2.11 -6.85
N LYS A 333 13.57 -2.63 -7.73
CA LYS A 333 15.03 -2.64 -7.53
C LYS A 333 15.60 -1.21 -7.44
N ALA A 334 15.19 -0.33 -8.36
CA ALA A 334 15.61 1.08 -8.36
C ALA A 334 15.17 1.82 -7.09
N THR A 335 13.96 1.54 -6.60
CA THR A 335 13.43 2.08 -5.35
C THR A 335 14.29 1.65 -4.16
N MET A 336 14.58 0.34 -4.03
CA MET A 336 15.46 -0.14 -2.95
C MET A 336 16.87 0.43 -3.05
N ALA A 337 17.44 0.56 -4.26
CA ALA A 337 18.76 1.13 -4.46
C ALA A 337 18.81 2.60 -4.01
N LEU A 338 17.83 3.41 -4.39
CA LEU A 338 17.75 4.82 -4.00
C LEU A 338 17.50 4.97 -2.48
N LEU A 339 16.66 4.11 -1.90
CA LEU A 339 16.45 4.06 -0.45
C LEU A 339 17.76 3.76 0.29
N LEU A 340 18.56 2.80 -0.17
CA LEU A 340 19.85 2.48 0.45
C LEU A 340 20.85 3.64 0.34
N CYS A 341 20.91 4.33 -0.81
CA CYS A 341 21.71 5.55 -0.95
C CYS A 341 21.27 6.63 0.05
N TYR A 342 19.97 6.84 0.22
CA TYR A 342 19.46 7.79 1.22
C TYR A 342 19.88 7.40 2.64
N LEU A 343 19.73 6.12 3.00
CA LEU A 343 20.05 5.64 4.34
C LEU A 343 21.55 5.72 4.66
N THR A 344 22.42 5.44 3.70
CA THR A 344 23.89 5.50 3.90
C THR A 344 24.44 6.91 3.77
N GLY A 345 23.76 7.78 3.05
CA GLY A 345 24.22 9.14 2.72
C GLY A 345 25.25 9.15 1.57
N GLU A 346 25.28 8.11 0.76
CA GLU A 346 26.28 7.89 -0.30
C GLU A 346 25.62 7.67 -1.66
#